data_8f11a798c0abbcb2abfff16452867e3d
#
_entry.id   8f11a798c0abbcb2abfff16452867e3d
#
_cell.length_a   1.000
_cell.length_b   1.000
_cell.length_c   1.000
_cell.angle_alpha   90.00
_cell.angle_beta   90.00
_cell.angle_gamma   90.00
#
_symmetry.space_group_name_H-M   'P 1'
#
loop_
_entity.id
_entity.type
_entity.pdbx_description
1 polymer ?
#
loop_
_entity_poly.entity_id
_entity_poly.type
_entity_poly.pdbx_seq_one_letter_code
_entity_poly.pdbx_strand_id
1 'polypeptide(L)'
;MKQLQQSHGIAKVVGQIRRDYAQNVSIRDLAAAAGLSVRHLERKFKESFGVGPRQFLINTRLLAASQRLRETQPGLGEIAYACGFSDHSAFARDFRRHFGVTPRDFRRREQTS
;
A
#
# COMPACT_ATOMS: atom_id res chain seq x y z
N MET A 1 -28.58 -2.15 -8.38
CA MET A 1 -28.25 -3.02 -7.25
C MET A 1 -26.90 -3.72 -7.39
N LYS A 2 -26.59 -4.27 -8.58
CA LYS A 2 -25.27 -4.87 -8.79
C LYS A 2 -24.14 -3.85 -8.59
N GLN A 3 -24.34 -2.60 -8.98
CA GLN A 3 -23.32 -1.54 -8.81
C GLN A 3 -23.09 -1.19 -7.35
N LEU A 4 -24.15 -1.15 -6.56
CA LEU A 4 -24.04 -0.87 -5.12
C LEU A 4 -23.27 -1.99 -4.40
N GLN A 5 -23.53 -3.25 -4.77
CA GLN A 5 -22.82 -4.38 -4.17
C GLN A 5 -21.34 -4.38 -4.57
N GLN A 6 -21.03 -4.05 -5.81
CA GLN A 6 -19.66 -3.98 -6.30
C GLN A 6 -18.90 -2.83 -5.61
N SER A 7 -19.53 -1.64 -5.51
CA SER A 7 -18.94 -0.50 -4.81
C SER A 7 -18.72 -0.82 -3.34
N HIS A 8 -19.66 -1.52 -2.72
CA HIS A 8 -19.55 -1.92 -1.33
C HIS A 8 -18.39 -2.92 -1.13
N GLY A 9 -18.22 -3.85 -2.06
CA GLY A 9 -17.10 -4.80 -2.03
C GLY A 9 -15.76 -4.10 -2.15
N ILE A 10 -15.63 -3.13 -3.06
CA ILE A 10 -14.41 -2.36 -3.23
C ILE A 10 -14.10 -1.54 -1.96
N ALA A 11 -15.11 -0.88 -1.39
CA ALA A 11 -14.92 -0.11 -0.16
C ALA A 11 -14.46 -1.00 0.99
N LYS A 12 -14.99 -2.22 1.08
CA LYS A 12 -14.59 -3.19 2.10
C LYS A 12 -13.13 -3.58 1.93
N VAL A 13 -12.69 -3.84 0.70
CA VAL A 13 -11.30 -4.20 0.41
C VAL A 13 -10.37 -3.04 0.76
N VAL A 14 -10.71 -1.82 0.35
CA VAL A 14 -9.91 -0.63 0.67
C VAL A 14 -9.77 -0.46 2.18
N GLY A 15 -10.87 -0.59 2.92
CA GLY A 15 -10.85 -0.49 4.37
C GLY A 15 -9.96 -1.53 5.02
N GLN A 16 -9.99 -2.76 4.51
CA GLN A 16 -9.18 -3.84 5.03
C GLN A 16 -7.69 -3.62 4.73
N ILE A 17 -7.36 -3.14 3.54
CA ILE A 17 -5.99 -2.79 3.19
C ILE A 17 -5.46 -1.70 4.12
N ARG A 18 -6.26 -0.65 4.36
CA ARG A 18 -5.86 0.45 5.24
C ARG A 18 -5.65 0.01 6.68
N ARG A 19 -6.41 -0.99 7.13
CA ARG A 19 -6.26 -1.54 8.48
C ARG A 19 -5.03 -2.43 8.60
N ASP A 20 -4.80 -3.29 7.61
CA ASP A 20 -3.89 -4.42 7.70
C ASP A 20 -2.66 -4.31 6.80
N TYR A 21 -2.36 -3.14 6.25
CA TYR A 21 -1.29 -2.97 5.27
C TYR A 21 0.08 -3.44 5.80
N ALA A 22 0.31 -3.34 7.11
CA ALA A 22 1.58 -3.72 7.72
C ALA A 22 1.74 -5.23 7.88
N GLN A 23 0.67 -5.99 7.61
CA GLN A 23 0.67 -7.43 7.74
C GLN A 23 0.76 -8.10 6.37
N ASN A 24 0.86 -9.42 6.39
CA ASN A 24 0.91 -10.21 5.16
C ASN A 24 -0.50 -10.31 4.57
N VAL A 25 -0.81 -9.43 3.63
CA VAL A 25 -2.15 -9.33 3.04
C VAL A 25 -2.19 -10.14 1.74
N SER A 26 -3.16 -11.03 1.63
CA SER A 26 -3.40 -11.82 0.43
C SER A 26 -4.52 -11.20 -0.41
N ILE A 27 -4.21 -10.85 -1.66
CA ILE A 27 -5.21 -10.30 -2.57
C ILE A 27 -6.33 -11.33 -2.84
N ARG A 28 -5.97 -12.60 -2.92
CA ARG A 28 -6.96 -13.69 -3.07
C ARG A 28 -7.95 -13.70 -1.93
N ASP A 29 -7.46 -13.59 -0.69
CA ASP A 29 -8.32 -13.60 0.49
C ASP A 29 -9.20 -12.36 0.56
N LEU A 30 -8.67 -11.20 0.17
CA LEU A 30 -9.45 -9.97 0.11
C LEU A 30 -10.60 -10.09 -0.89
N ALA A 31 -10.32 -10.63 -2.07
CA ALA A 31 -11.34 -10.83 -3.10
C ALA A 31 -12.43 -11.79 -2.59
N ALA A 32 -12.01 -12.92 -2.00
CA ALA A 32 -12.95 -13.92 -1.49
C ALA A 32 -13.84 -13.32 -0.41
N ALA A 33 -13.27 -12.56 0.52
CA ALA A 33 -14.05 -11.93 1.59
C ALA A 33 -15.06 -10.91 1.06
N ALA A 34 -14.77 -10.30 -0.09
CA ALA A 34 -15.66 -9.33 -0.73
C ALA A 34 -16.64 -9.97 -1.71
N GLY A 35 -16.59 -11.31 -1.88
CA GLY A 35 -17.45 -12.02 -2.82
C GLY A 35 -17.08 -11.79 -4.28
N LEU A 36 -15.83 -11.48 -4.56
CA LEU A 36 -15.35 -11.17 -5.90
C LEU A 36 -14.25 -12.15 -6.32
N SER A 37 -14.15 -12.40 -7.63
CA SER A 37 -12.96 -13.06 -8.17
C SER A 37 -11.79 -12.08 -8.13
N VAL A 38 -10.56 -12.60 -8.12
CA VAL A 38 -9.36 -11.76 -8.18
C VAL A 38 -9.39 -10.88 -9.43
N ARG A 39 -9.76 -11.48 -10.57
CA ARG A 39 -9.83 -10.75 -11.84
C ARG A 39 -10.84 -9.60 -11.80
N HIS A 40 -12.01 -9.84 -11.19
CA HIS A 40 -13.02 -8.80 -11.04
C HIS A 40 -12.52 -7.68 -10.12
N LEU A 41 -11.87 -8.06 -9.01
CA LEU A 41 -11.31 -7.11 -8.09
C LEU A 41 -10.24 -6.23 -8.77
N GLU A 42 -9.35 -6.84 -9.55
CA GLU A 42 -8.31 -6.10 -10.28
C GLU A 42 -8.92 -5.09 -11.25
N ARG A 43 -9.95 -5.51 -11.99
CA ARG A 43 -10.61 -4.62 -12.95
C ARG A 43 -11.27 -3.44 -12.22
N LYS A 44 -11.98 -3.71 -11.15
CA LYS A 44 -12.69 -2.67 -10.40
C LYS A 44 -11.72 -1.68 -9.75
N PHE A 45 -10.61 -2.17 -9.20
CA PHE A 45 -9.59 -1.28 -8.64
C PHE A 45 -8.99 -0.38 -9.71
N LYS A 46 -8.69 -0.94 -10.87
CA LYS A 46 -8.12 -0.15 -11.96
C LYS A 46 -9.09 0.92 -12.44
N GLU A 47 -10.38 0.59 -12.54
CA GLU A 47 -11.41 1.56 -12.92
C GLU A 47 -11.54 2.68 -11.89
N SER A 48 -11.49 2.35 -10.60
CA SER A 48 -11.73 3.30 -9.52
C SER A 48 -10.48 4.11 -9.13
N PHE A 49 -9.30 3.50 -9.17
CA PHE A 49 -8.07 4.10 -8.63
C PHE A 49 -6.93 4.19 -9.64
N GLY A 50 -7.10 3.67 -10.84
CA GLY A 50 -6.05 3.68 -11.86
C GLY A 50 -4.98 2.61 -11.66
N VAL A 51 -5.02 1.85 -10.56
CA VAL A 51 -4.06 0.79 -10.26
C VAL A 51 -4.80 -0.42 -9.69
N GLY A 52 -4.18 -1.60 -9.78
CA GLY A 52 -4.74 -2.81 -9.21
C GLY A 52 -4.60 -2.84 -7.67
N PRO A 53 -5.23 -3.83 -7.02
CA PRO A 53 -5.22 -3.91 -5.55
C PRO A 53 -3.83 -4.14 -4.97
N ARG A 54 -2.97 -4.88 -5.66
CA ARG A 54 -1.60 -5.10 -5.19
C ARG A 54 -0.81 -3.79 -5.18
N GLN A 55 -0.89 -3.01 -6.25
CA GLN A 55 -0.20 -1.72 -6.29
C GLN A 55 -0.81 -0.75 -5.27
N PHE A 56 -2.12 -0.81 -5.08
CA PHE A 56 -2.78 -0.02 -4.06
C PHE A 56 -2.23 -0.33 -2.67
N LEU A 57 -2.04 -1.62 -2.36
CA LEU A 57 -1.44 -2.05 -1.10
C LEU A 57 -0.01 -1.51 -0.95
N ILE A 58 0.80 -1.65 -2.00
CA ILE A 58 2.17 -1.13 -1.99
C ILE A 58 2.18 0.38 -1.76
N ASN A 59 1.31 1.12 -2.45
CA ASN A 59 1.22 2.57 -2.29
C ASN A 59 0.81 2.95 -0.87
N THR A 60 -0.10 2.19 -0.26
CA THR A 60 -0.52 2.41 1.13
C THR A 60 0.66 2.23 2.09
N ARG A 61 1.47 1.18 1.88
CA ARG A 61 2.68 0.93 2.67
C ARG A 61 3.70 2.04 2.51
N LEU A 62 3.90 2.51 1.27
CA LEU A 62 4.85 3.58 0.99
C LEU A 62 4.43 4.90 1.63
N LEU A 63 3.14 5.21 1.61
CA LEU A 63 2.64 6.41 2.26
C LEU A 63 2.86 6.37 3.78
N ALA A 64 2.59 5.22 4.40
CA ALA A 64 2.85 5.03 5.83
C ALA A 64 4.34 5.17 6.13
N ALA A 65 5.21 4.62 5.27
CA ALA A 65 6.65 4.72 5.44
C ALA A 65 7.11 6.18 5.32
N SER A 66 6.55 6.95 4.39
CA SER A 66 6.92 8.35 4.23
C SER A 66 6.61 9.16 5.48
N GLN A 67 5.50 8.89 6.14
CA GLN A 67 5.13 9.55 7.39
C GLN A 67 6.12 9.21 8.51
N ARG A 68 6.50 7.94 8.62
CA ARG A 68 7.48 7.50 9.64
C ARG A 68 8.86 8.09 9.38
N LEU A 69 9.25 8.22 8.11
CA LEU A 69 10.52 8.85 7.75
C LEU A 69 10.58 10.32 8.18
N ARG A 70 9.45 11.03 8.13
CA ARG A 70 9.37 12.42 8.57
C ARG A 70 9.40 12.56 10.09
N GLU A 71 8.71 11.69 10.79
CA GLU A 71 8.32 11.90 12.18
C GLU A 71 9.16 11.11 13.18
N THR A 72 9.91 10.10 12.73
CA THR A 72 10.60 9.19 13.65
C THR A 72 12.06 8.99 13.25
N GLN A 73 12.85 8.43 14.19
CA GLN A 73 14.28 8.20 14.03
C GLN A 73 14.70 6.76 13.69
N PRO A 74 13.83 5.73 13.79
CA PRO A 74 14.28 4.36 13.52
C PRO A 74 14.98 4.22 12.17
N GLY A 75 15.81 3.19 12.04
CA GLY A 75 16.53 2.91 10.80
C GLY A 75 15.59 2.60 9.65
N LEU A 76 16.09 2.76 8.43
CA LEU A 76 15.28 2.56 7.23
C LEU A 76 14.73 1.14 7.14
N GLY A 77 15.54 0.14 7.53
CA GLY A 77 15.09 -1.26 7.54
C GLY A 77 13.96 -1.52 8.52
N GLU A 78 14.03 -0.89 9.70
CA GLU A 78 12.98 -1.02 10.70
C GLU A 78 11.66 -0.40 10.19
N ILE A 79 11.75 0.75 9.54
CA ILE A 79 10.56 1.41 8.98
C ILE A 79 9.96 0.56 7.88
N ALA A 80 10.79 0.03 6.97
CA ALA A 80 10.33 -0.84 5.89
C ALA A 80 9.56 -2.04 6.45
N TYR A 81 10.15 -2.72 7.44
CA TYR A 81 9.53 -3.88 8.06
C TYR A 81 8.21 -3.51 8.77
N ALA A 82 8.23 -2.41 9.53
CA ALA A 82 7.03 -1.96 10.25
C ALA A 82 5.87 -1.61 9.31
N CYS A 83 6.18 -1.25 8.06
CA CYS A 83 5.16 -0.90 7.07
C CYS A 83 4.76 -2.08 6.17
N GLY A 84 5.28 -3.29 6.45
CA GLY A 84 4.87 -4.49 5.74
C GLY A 84 5.79 -4.95 4.64
N PHE A 85 6.94 -4.30 4.44
CA PHE A 85 7.92 -4.76 3.46
C PHE A 85 8.81 -5.83 4.08
N SER A 86 8.90 -6.99 3.41
CA SER A 86 9.76 -8.08 3.86
C SER A 86 11.19 -7.96 3.33
N ASP A 87 11.42 -7.10 2.34
CA ASP A 87 12.69 -6.96 1.64
C ASP A 87 13.04 -5.46 1.56
N HIS A 88 14.18 -5.09 2.17
CA HIS A 88 14.66 -3.71 2.18
C HIS A 88 14.93 -3.19 0.77
N SER A 89 15.49 -4.04 -0.10
CA SER A 89 15.80 -3.65 -1.48
C SER A 89 14.52 -3.36 -2.27
N ALA A 90 13.49 -4.16 -2.09
CA ALA A 90 12.20 -3.93 -2.72
C ALA A 90 11.57 -2.64 -2.22
N PHE A 91 11.67 -2.38 -0.92
CA PHE A 91 11.17 -1.14 -0.32
C PHE A 91 11.86 0.09 -0.96
N ALA A 92 13.18 0.08 -1.02
CA ALA A 92 13.95 1.21 -1.56
C ALA A 92 13.59 1.46 -3.03
N ARG A 93 13.49 0.38 -3.81
CA ARG A 93 13.12 0.47 -5.23
C ARG A 93 11.72 1.03 -5.43
N ASP A 94 10.75 0.50 -4.70
CA ASP A 94 9.35 0.93 -4.81
C ASP A 94 9.18 2.35 -4.32
N PHE A 95 9.86 2.72 -3.23
CA PHE A 95 9.83 4.07 -2.69
C PHE A 95 10.36 5.08 -3.71
N ARG A 96 11.53 4.81 -4.28
CA ARG A 96 12.13 5.70 -5.28
C ARG A 96 11.23 5.82 -6.52
N ARG A 97 10.64 4.71 -6.95
CA ARG A 97 9.73 4.73 -8.10
C ARG A 97 8.51 5.62 -7.84
N HIS A 98 7.98 5.57 -6.63
CA HIS A 98 6.76 6.28 -6.28
C HIS A 98 7.03 7.76 -5.97
N PHE A 99 8.08 8.06 -5.19
CA PHE A 99 8.36 9.42 -4.72
C PHE A 99 9.47 10.13 -5.49
N GLY A 100 10.20 9.44 -6.37
CA GLY A 100 11.26 10.04 -7.16
C GLY A 100 12.59 10.20 -6.45
N VAL A 101 12.66 9.89 -5.15
CA VAL A 101 13.89 9.97 -4.36
C VAL A 101 13.99 8.73 -3.47
N THR A 102 15.22 8.43 -3.01
CA THR A 102 15.42 7.29 -2.10
C THR A 102 14.84 7.61 -0.73
N PRO A 103 14.53 6.57 0.09
CA PRO A 103 14.07 6.81 1.46
C PRO A 103 15.06 7.63 2.29
N ARG A 104 16.37 7.40 2.10
CA ARG A 104 17.41 8.15 2.81
C ARG A 104 17.35 9.63 2.45
N ASP A 105 17.30 9.93 1.16
CA ASP A 105 17.24 11.31 0.68
C ASP A 105 15.94 11.99 1.10
N PHE A 106 14.84 11.26 1.07
CA PHE A 106 13.55 11.76 1.52
C PHE A 106 13.61 12.18 2.99
N ARG A 107 14.14 11.31 3.86
CA ARG A 107 14.27 11.61 5.28
C ARG A 107 15.15 12.85 5.50
N ARG A 108 16.29 12.90 4.80
CA ARG A 108 17.21 14.03 4.94
C ARG A 108 16.55 15.35 4.57
N ARG A 109 15.81 15.38 3.46
CA ARG A 109 15.12 16.60 3.01
C ARG A 109 14.03 17.03 3.98
N GLU A 110 13.23 16.06 4.45
CA GLU A 110 12.10 16.35 5.31
C GLU A 110 12.53 16.78 6.72
N GLN A 111 13.63 16.24 7.23
CA GLN A 111 14.08 16.54 8.59
C GLN A 111 14.95 17.80 8.67
N THR A 112 15.47 18.28 7.55
CA THR A 112 16.30 19.49 7.53
C THR A 112 15.54 20.76 7.13
N SER A 113 14.29 20.63 6.74
CA SER A 113 13.50 21.81 6.34
C SER A 113 12.70 22.44 7.50
#